data_e8e4ac68710d1de28e3dc683732c02c6
#
_entry.id   e8e4ac68710d1de28e3dc683732c02c6
#
_cell.length_a   1.000
_cell.length_b   1.000
_cell.length_c   1.000
_cell.angle_alpha   90.00
_cell.angle_beta   90.00
_cell.angle_gamma   90.00
#
_symmetry.space_group_name_H-M   'P 1'
#
loop_
_entity.id
_entity.type
_entity.pdbx_description
1 polymer ?
#
loop_
_entity_poly.entity_id
_entity_poly.type
_entity_poly.pdbx_seq_one_letter_code
_entity_poly.pdbx_strand_id
1 'polypeptide(L)'
;MYEDINEMLDGDIDVTKKYYNQVGRFYDMYHNTLVKLNHLEASLVDDEPGPLNIPDSAVEYNGHYYYLCCNNEAEDYATAENYCKEQGGYLATITSEKENKFLFNYVRKKGYSSAYFGLNNLKDGKAYQWNNGELLIYTKWAKNEPDNTFSDYGYYVRFNENAKDGTWKVDTFSGGETNFNNVFLCEWGDYSVTGNDGL
;
A
#
# COMPACT_ATOMS: atom_id res chain seq x y z
N MET A 1 45.79 -1.23 -20.28
CA MET A 1 45.02 0.05 -20.15
C MET A 1 43.50 -0.14 -20.28
N TYR A 2 42.98 -0.98 -21.18
CA TYR A 2 41.54 -1.28 -21.23
C TYR A 2 41.09 -2.35 -20.20
N GLU A 3 41.97 -3.28 -19.86
CA GLU A 3 41.72 -4.30 -18.82
C GLU A 3 41.64 -3.68 -17.42
N ASP A 4 42.50 -2.70 -17.12
CA ASP A 4 42.52 -2.01 -15.80
C ASP A 4 41.24 -1.21 -15.52
N ILE A 5 40.59 -0.67 -16.56
CA ILE A 5 39.34 0.08 -16.41
C ILE A 5 38.17 -0.87 -16.12
N ASN A 6 38.13 -2.04 -16.72
CA ASN A 6 37.09 -3.03 -16.46
C ASN A 6 37.21 -3.67 -15.07
N GLU A 7 38.41 -3.94 -14.58
CA GLU A 7 38.60 -4.42 -13.19
C GLU A 7 38.22 -3.33 -12.16
N MET A 8 38.52 -2.04 -12.43
CA MET A 8 38.04 -0.96 -11.56
C MET A 8 36.52 -0.82 -11.56
N LEU A 9 35.86 -0.95 -12.69
CA LEU A 9 34.42 -0.88 -12.81
C LEU A 9 33.71 -2.09 -12.16
N ASP A 10 34.26 -3.28 -12.29
CA ASP A 10 33.74 -4.49 -11.63
C ASP A 10 33.89 -4.42 -10.10
N GLY A 11 35.01 -3.88 -9.61
CA GLY A 11 35.24 -3.63 -8.19
C GLY A 11 34.24 -2.64 -7.60
N ASP A 12 33.96 -1.54 -8.30
CA ASP A 12 32.99 -0.54 -7.88
C ASP A 12 31.55 -1.06 -7.89
N ILE A 13 31.21 -1.92 -8.86
CA ILE A 13 29.88 -2.58 -8.93
C ILE A 13 29.68 -3.54 -7.76
N ASP A 14 30.70 -4.29 -7.36
CA ASP A 14 30.61 -5.22 -6.24
C ASP A 14 30.51 -4.49 -4.89
N VAL A 15 31.28 -3.43 -4.70
CA VAL A 15 31.19 -2.53 -3.54
C VAL A 15 29.79 -1.90 -3.47
N THR A 16 29.28 -1.41 -4.58
CA THR A 16 27.94 -0.81 -4.67
C THR A 16 26.86 -1.82 -4.33
N LYS A 17 26.91 -3.04 -4.87
CA LYS A 17 26.01 -4.14 -4.56
C LYS A 17 26.02 -4.54 -3.08
N LYS A 18 27.21 -4.60 -2.49
CA LYS A 18 27.39 -4.87 -1.06
C LYS A 18 26.81 -3.76 -0.20
N TYR A 19 26.96 -2.51 -0.62
CA TYR A 19 26.40 -1.34 0.07
C TYR A 19 24.86 -1.34 0.00
N TYR A 20 24.28 -1.61 -1.16
CA TYR A 20 22.83 -1.75 -1.32
C TYR A 20 22.23 -2.88 -0.48
N ASN A 21 22.92 -4.02 -0.41
CA ASN A 21 22.49 -5.13 0.44
C ASN A 21 22.60 -4.80 1.94
N GLN A 22 23.59 -4.03 2.34
CA GLN A 22 23.74 -3.58 3.72
C GLN A 22 22.69 -2.53 4.09
N VAL A 23 22.44 -1.58 3.22
CA VAL A 23 21.39 -0.56 3.36
C VAL A 23 20.03 -1.22 3.42
N GLY A 24 19.74 -2.21 2.57
CA GLY A 24 18.51 -3.00 2.62
C GLY A 24 18.30 -3.67 3.98
N ARG A 25 19.32 -4.31 4.56
CA ARG A 25 19.22 -4.94 5.88
C ARG A 25 18.99 -3.94 7.01
N PHE A 26 19.63 -2.76 6.97
CA PHE A 26 19.37 -1.69 7.93
C PHE A 26 17.95 -1.14 7.78
N TYR A 27 17.48 -1.05 6.57
CA TYR A 27 16.14 -0.62 6.24
C TYR A 27 15.08 -1.58 6.79
N ASP A 28 15.24 -2.88 6.57
CA ASP A 28 14.36 -3.92 7.11
C ASP A 28 14.34 -3.92 8.65
N MET A 29 15.51 -3.76 9.27
CA MET A 29 15.64 -3.67 10.72
C MET A 29 14.97 -2.41 11.29
N TYR A 30 15.15 -1.27 10.64
CA TYR A 30 14.54 0.01 11.02
C TYR A 30 13.03 -0.04 10.86
N HIS A 31 12.54 -0.58 9.76
CA HIS A 31 11.12 -0.76 9.48
C HIS A 31 10.46 -1.65 10.54
N ASN A 32 11.02 -2.82 10.79
CA ASN A 32 10.53 -3.72 11.82
C ASN A 32 10.52 -3.10 13.22
N THR A 33 11.47 -2.21 13.51
CA THR A 33 11.53 -1.49 14.79
C THR A 33 10.47 -0.41 14.87
N LEU A 34 10.25 0.35 13.77
CA LEU A 34 9.18 1.36 13.70
C LEU A 34 7.78 0.74 13.82
N VAL A 35 7.54 -0.38 13.14
CA VAL A 35 6.27 -1.11 13.25
C VAL A 35 6.03 -1.56 14.71
N LYS A 36 7.07 -2.06 15.39
CA LYS A 36 6.99 -2.43 16.81
C LYS A 36 6.76 -1.22 17.73
N LEU A 37 7.40 -0.08 17.44
CA LEU A 37 7.21 1.16 18.21
C LEU A 37 5.80 1.72 18.04
N ASN A 38 5.29 1.77 16.82
CA ASN A 38 3.91 2.19 16.53
C ASN A 38 2.89 1.26 17.22
N HIS A 39 3.19 -0.04 17.31
CA HIS A 39 2.38 -1.01 18.06
C HIS A 39 2.40 -0.75 19.57
N LEU A 40 3.57 -0.40 20.11
CA LEU A 40 3.72 -0.05 21.53
C LEU A 40 3.02 1.27 21.85
N GLU A 41 3.11 2.29 20.99
CA GLU A 41 2.39 3.55 21.15
C GLU A 41 0.87 3.36 21.07
N ALA A 42 0.38 2.55 20.15
CA ALA A 42 -1.04 2.20 20.05
C ALA A 42 -1.54 1.43 21.29
N SER A 43 -0.69 0.63 21.93
CA SER A 43 -1.03 -0.09 23.17
C SER A 43 -1.01 0.77 24.44
N LEU A 44 -0.47 2.00 24.37
CA LEU A 44 -0.42 2.93 25.49
C LEU A 44 -1.59 3.93 25.51
N VAL A 45 -2.38 3.97 24.43
CA VAL A 45 -3.65 4.71 24.38
C VAL A 45 -4.73 3.72 24.78
N ASP A 46 -5.51 4.03 25.82
CA ASP A 46 -6.61 3.20 26.36
C ASP A 46 -7.80 2.99 25.36
N ASP A 47 -7.59 3.25 24.08
CA ASP A 47 -8.48 2.84 23.02
C ASP A 47 -8.09 1.40 22.61
N GLU A 48 -8.72 0.42 23.25
CA GLU A 48 -8.77 -0.94 22.72
C GLU A 48 -9.12 -0.85 21.22
N PRO A 49 -8.29 -1.39 20.32
CA PRO A 49 -8.67 -1.45 18.92
C PRO A 49 -10.03 -2.12 18.84
N GLY A 50 -11.01 -1.43 18.27
CA GLY A 50 -12.34 -1.99 18.11
C GLY A 50 -12.28 -3.38 17.49
N PRO A 51 -13.28 -4.23 17.72
CA PRO A 51 -13.26 -5.60 17.22
C PRO A 51 -13.00 -5.60 15.72
N LEU A 52 -12.06 -6.43 15.27
CA LEU A 52 -11.77 -6.62 13.86
C LEU A 52 -13.03 -7.14 13.17
N ASN A 53 -13.69 -6.31 12.39
CA ASN A 53 -14.85 -6.68 11.60
C ASN A 53 -14.41 -7.13 10.21
N ILE A 54 -13.70 -8.25 10.14
CA ILE A 54 -13.28 -8.84 8.86
C ILE A 54 -14.50 -9.52 8.26
N PRO A 55 -14.99 -9.09 7.07
CA PRO A 55 -16.11 -9.75 6.42
C PRO A 55 -15.83 -11.23 6.12
N ASP A 56 -16.81 -12.11 6.31
CA ASP A 56 -16.68 -13.56 6.01
C ASP A 56 -16.25 -13.82 4.55
N SER A 57 -16.56 -12.90 3.64
CA SER A 57 -16.20 -12.98 2.22
C SER A 57 -14.86 -12.33 1.87
N ALA A 58 -14.11 -11.86 2.87
CA ALA A 58 -12.74 -11.42 2.67
C ALA A 58 -11.86 -12.56 2.18
N VAL A 59 -10.84 -12.23 1.41
CA VAL A 59 -9.89 -13.21 0.87
C VAL A 59 -8.57 -13.08 1.60
N GLU A 60 -8.02 -14.21 1.99
CA GLU A 60 -6.71 -14.25 2.65
C GLU A 60 -5.59 -14.36 1.61
N TYR A 61 -4.51 -13.61 1.83
CA TYR A 61 -3.28 -13.73 1.09
C TYR A 61 -2.09 -13.40 1.99
N ASN A 62 -1.21 -14.37 2.19
CA ASN A 62 0.05 -14.22 2.92
C ASN A 62 -0.11 -13.67 4.35
N GLY A 63 -1.16 -14.12 5.05
CA GLY A 63 -1.47 -13.68 6.43
C GLY A 63 -2.30 -12.40 6.52
N HIS A 64 -2.59 -11.74 5.42
CA HIS A 64 -3.45 -10.56 5.35
C HIS A 64 -4.82 -10.90 4.78
N TYR A 65 -5.84 -10.18 5.20
CA TYR A 65 -7.20 -10.33 4.69
C TYR A 65 -7.58 -9.10 3.87
N TYR A 66 -8.23 -9.32 2.74
CA TYR A 66 -8.62 -8.26 1.81
C TYR A 66 -10.10 -8.34 1.48
N TYR A 67 -10.74 -7.21 1.47
CA TYR A 67 -12.13 -7.09 1.05
C TYR A 67 -12.32 -5.96 0.04
N LEU A 68 -13.04 -6.26 -1.04
CA LEU A 68 -13.40 -5.27 -2.05
C LEU A 68 -14.75 -4.66 -1.70
N CYS A 69 -14.73 -3.41 -1.24
CA CYS A 69 -15.91 -2.59 -1.00
C CYS A 69 -16.41 -2.00 -2.31
N CYS A 70 -17.72 -2.07 -2.55
CA CYS A 70 -18.31 -1.66 -3.82
C CYS A 70 -19.79 -1.24 -3.74
N ASN A 71 -20.32 -1.00 -2.55
CA ASN A 71 -21.76 -0.82 -2.29
C ASN A 71 -22.11 0.60 -1.80
N ASN A 72 -21.43 1.62 -2.29
CA ASN A 72 -21.60 3.02 -1.85
C ASN A 72 -21.31 3.26 -0.36
N GLU A 73 -20.45 2.43 0.25
CA GLU A 73 -19.99 2.64 1.63
C GLU A 73 -19.16 3.92 1.78
N ALA A 74 -18.61 4.43 0.68
CA ALA A 74 -17.84 5.67 0.66
C ALA A 74 -18.16 6.52 -0.57
N GLU A 75 -18.24 7.83 -0.39
CA GLU A 75 -18.47 8.79 -1.46
C GLU A 75 -17.17 9.38 -2.02
N ASP A 76 -16.09 9.29 -1.24
CA ASP A 76 -14.77 9.78 -1.61
C ASP A 76 -13.65 8.95 -0.95
N TYR A 77 -12.40 9.30 -1.23
CA TYR A 77 -11.24 8.59 -0.69
C TYR A 77 -11.13 8.68 0.84
N ALA A 78 -11.48 9.82 1.44
CA ALA A 78 -11.40 10.02 2.89
C ALA A 78 -12.44 9.18 3.62
N THR A 79 -13.66 9.10 3.09
CA THR A 79 -14.72 8.23 3.62
C THR A 79 -14.40 6.76 3.42
N ALA A 80 -13.73 6.37 2.33
CA ALA A 80 -13.23 5.00 2.13
C ALA A 80 -12.14 4.64 3.17
N GLU A 81 -11.22 5.55 3.45
CA GLU A 81 -10.22 5.34 4.49
C GLU A 81 -10.86 5.18 5.88
N ASN A 82 -11.82 6.05 6.22
CA ASN A 82 -12.54 5.98 7.48
C ASN A 82 -13.36 4.68 7.59
N TYR A 83 -14.04 4.27 6.52
CA TYR A 83 -14.76 3.01 6.50
C TYR A 83 -13.84 1.83 6.85
N CYS A 84 -12.67 1.70 6.20
CA CYS A 84 -11.74 0.62 6.52
C CYS A 84 -11.27 0.68 7.98
N LYS A 85 -11.00 1.90 8.51
CA LYS A 85 -10.61 2.10 9.92
C LYS A 85 -11.70 1.70 10.91
N GLU A 86 -12.95 2.03 10.64
CA GLU A 86 -14.10 1.65 11.47
C GLU A 86 -14.31 0.13 11.50
N GLN A 87 -13.88 -0.58 10.46
CA GLN A 87 -13.88 -2.04 10.44
C GLN A 87 -12.62 -2.66 11.09
N GLY A 88 -11.75 -1.84 11.68
CA GLY A 88 -10.49 -2.27 12.29
C GLY A 88 -9.38 -2.61 11.29
N GLY A 89 -9.51 -2.14 10.05
CA GLY A 89 -8.53 -2.31 8.98
C GLY A 89 -8.01 -0.97 8.46
N TYR A 90 -7.49 -0.99 7.24
CA TYR A 90 -6.99 0.18 6.52
C TYR A 90 -7.17 -0.01 5.01
N LEU A 91 -7.05 1.05 4.22
CA LEU A 91 -6.98 0.91 2.76
C LEU A 91 -5.74 0.12 2.38
N ALA A 92 -5.91 -0.87 1.50
CA ALA A 92 -4.89 -1.86 1.19
C ALA A 92 -3.54 -1.26 0.82
N THR A 93 -2.49 -1.86 1.36
CA THR A 93 -1.09 -1.56 1.08
C THR A 93 -0.51 -2.66 0.19
N ILE A 94 0.15 -2.29 -0.90
CA ILE A 94 0.67 -3.24 -1.87
C ILE A 94 2.19 -3.18 -1.87
N THR A 95 2.84 -4.19 -1.32
CA THR A 95 4.27 -4.19 -1.03
C THR A 95 5.09 -5.05 -1.98
N SER A 96 4.43 -5.85 -2.83
CA SER A 96 5.10 -6.78 -3.74
C SER A 96 4.36 -6.99 -5.06
N GLU A 97 5.10 -7.44 -6.09
CA GLU A 97 4.53 -7.82 -7.38
C GLU A 97 3.52 -8.98 -7.27
N LYS A 98 3.76 -9.93 -6.37
CA LYS A 98 2.86 -11.08 -6.17
C LYS A 98 1.54 -10.65 -5.58
N GLU A 99 1.58 -9.81 -4.57
CA GLU A 99 0.41 -9.23 -3.92
C GLU A 99 -0.37 -8.33 -4.89
N ASN A 100 0.33 -7.45 -5.62
CA ASN A 100 -0.28 -6.63 -6.65
C ASN A 100 -1.06 -7.46 -7.68
N LYS A 101 -0.46 -8.53 -8.16
CA LYS A 101 -1.11 -9.45 -9.10
C LYS A 101 -2.31 -10.17 -8.48
N PHE A 102 -2.21 -10.58 -7.22
CA PHE A 102 -3.30 -11.20 -6.48
C PHE A 102 -4.48 -10.25 -6.35
N LEU A 103 -4.27 -9.03 -5.86
CA LEU A 103 -5.33 -8.04 -5.65
C LEU A 103 -5.94 -7.56 -6.97
N PHE A 104 -5.13 -7.32 -7.98
CA PHE A 104 -5.64 -6.97 -9.31
C PHE A 104 -6.57 -8.05 -9.87
N ASN A 105 -6.15 -9.33 -9.79
CA ASN A 105 -6.98 -10.45 -10.22
C ASN A 105 -8.26 -10.59 -9.38
N TYR A 106 -8.18 -10.33 -8.08
CA TYR A 106 -9.34 -10.34 -7.19
C TYR A 106 -10.37 -9.28 -7.61
N VAL A 107 -9.94 -8.04 -7.84
CA VAL A 107 -10.79 -6.95 -8.35
C VAL A 107 -11.45 -7.34 -9.68
N ARG A 108 -10.66 -7.88 -10.62
CA ARG A 108 -11.16 -8.33 -11.93
C ARG A 108 -12.17 -9.48 -11.82
N LYS A 109 -11.91 -10.45 -10.95
CA LYS A 109 -12.81 -11.59 -10.70
C LYS A 109 -14.16 -11.16 -10.12
N LYS A 110 -14.17 -10.06 -9.34
CA LYS A 110 -15.40 -9.45 -8.83
C LYS A 110 -16.14 -8.60 -9.87
N GLY A 111 -15.61 -8.47 -11.09
CA GLY A 111 -16.26 -7.77 -12.21
C GLY A 111 -15.90 -6.28 -12.32
N TYR A 112 -14.95 -5.80 -11.53
CA TYR A 112 -14.54 -4.39 -11.54
C TYR A 112 -13.27 -4.18 -12.35
N SER A 113 -13.19 -3.02 -13.01
CA SER A 113 -12.03 -2.64 -13.82
C SER A 113 -10.93 -1.96 -13.02
N SER A 114 -11.27 -1.39 -11.86
CA SER A 114 -10.37 -0.62 -11.00
C SER A 114 -10.84 -0.68 -9.56
N ALA A 115 -9.92 -0.41 -8.63
CA ALA A 115 -10.21 -0.17 -7.22
C ALA A 115 -9.13 0.75 -6.65
N TYR A 116 -9.51 1.62 -5.72
CA TYR A 116 -8.59 2.42 -4.93
C TYR A 116 -7.95 1.60 -3.82
N PHE A 117 -6.77 2.02 -3.40
CA PHE A 117 -6.01 1.43 -2.30
C PHE A 117 -5.22 2.53 -1.57
N GLY A 118 -4.49 2.21 -0.52
CA GLY A 118 -3.99 3.15 0.46
C GLY A 118 -2.84 4.07 0.05
N LEU A 119 -2.44 4.11 -1.22
CA LEU A 119 -1.35 4.98 -1.70
C LEU A 119 -1.88 6.35 -2.12
N ASN A 120 -1.28 7.41 -1.58
CA ASN A 120 -1.67 8.79 -1.88
C ASN A 120 -0.51 9.76 -1.63
N ASN A 121 -0.65 11.03 -2.07
CA ASN A 121 0.22 12.14 -1.72
C ASN A 121 -0.54 13.36 -1.16
N LEU A 122 -1.68 13.12 -0.50
CA LEU A 122 -2.60 14.15 -0.03
C LEU A 122 -2.00 15.04 1.07
N LYS A 123 -0.97 14.58 1.77
CA LYS A 123 -0.38 15.33 2.90
C LYS A 123 0.35 16.60 2.46
N ASP A 124 1.12 16.55 1.39
CA ASP A 124 1.95 17.66 0.93
C ASP A 124 1.97 17.85 -0.60
N GLY A 125 1.23 17.00 -1.33
CA GLY A 125 1.17 16.99 -2.78
C GLY A 125 2.47 16.53 -3.47
N LYS A 126 3.46 16.04 -2.73
CA LYS A 126 4.80 15.73 -3.26
C LYS A 126 5.12 14.24 -3.21
N ALA A 127 5.23 13.70 -2.00
CA ALA A 127 5.64 12.32 -1.79
C ALA A 127 4.44 11.39 -1.65
N TYR A 128 4.45 10.28 -2.39
CA TYR A 128 3.46 9.21 -2.20
C TYR A 128 3.79 8.42 -0.93
N GLN A 129 2.76 8.14 -0.14
CA GLN A 129 2.85 7.39 1.10
C GLN A 129 1.63 6.48 1.27
N TRP A 130 1.82 5.38 1.99
CA TRP A 130 0.72 4.51 2.41
C TRP A 130 -0.05 5.12 3.59
N ASN A 131 -1.38 4.92 3.63
CA ASN A 131 -2.22 5.41 4.74
C ASN A 131 -1.85 4.81 6.10
N ASN A 132 -1.38 3.58 6.12
CA ASN A 132 -0.96 2.88 7.34
C ASN A 132 0.47 3.24 7.79
N GLY A 133 1.17 4.12 7.05
CA GLY A 133 2.53 4.55 7.36
C GLY A 133 3.63 3.58 6.94
N GLU A 134 3.29 2.49 6.26
CA GLU A 134 4.31 1.60 5.69
C GLU A 134 5.17 2.31 4.65
N LEU A 135 6.37 1.78 4.46
CA LEU A 135 7.32 2.34 3.52
C LEU A 135 6.97 1.97 2.08
N LEU A 136 7.06 2.93 1.17
CA LEU A 136 6.82 2.71 -0.24
C LEU A 136 8.06 2.04 -0.89
N ILE A 137 8.14 0.71 -0.79
CA ILE A 137 9.25 -0.11 -1.32
C ILE A 137 8.95 -0.74 -2.67
N TYR A 138 7.69 -0.75 -3.08
CA TYR A 138 7.22 -1.31 -4.33
C TYR A 138 6.28 -0.34 -5.02
N THR A 139 6.40 -0.21 -6.33
CA THR A 139 5.47 0.56 -7.18
C THR A 139 5.27 -0.14 -8.51
N LYS A 140 4.09 0.04 -9.10
CA LYS A 140 3.78 -0.48 -10.43
C LYS A 140 3.04 0.55 -11.28
N TRP A 141 3.66 1.68 -11.47
CA TRP A 141 3.09 2.77 -12.25
C TRP A 141 2.83 2.38 -13.71
N ALA A 142 1.71 2.83 -14.27
CA ALA A 142 1.46 2.76 -15.70
C ALA A 142 2.41 3.71 -16.44
N LYS A 143 2.46 3.57 -17.77
CA LYS A 143 3.28 4.47 -18.59
C LYS A 143 2.80 5.92 -18.42
N ASN A 144 3.73 6.82 -18.17
CA ASN A 144 3.54 8.24 -17.86
C ASN A 144 2.84 8.54 -16.51
N GLU A 145 2.76 7.56 -15.60
CA GLU A 145 2.31 7.76 -14.23
C GLU A 145 3.50 7.82 -13.25
N PRO A 146 3.36 8.46 -12.12
CA PRO A 146 2.23 9.28 -11.67
C PRO A 146 2.19 10.64 -12.37
N ASP A 147 1.06 11.00 -12.97
CA ASP A 147 0.86 12.29 -13.61
C ASP A 147 0.31 13.32 -12.61
N ASN A 148 1.20 14.10 -12.02
CA ASN A 148 0.90 15.08 -11.00
C ASN A 148 0.62 16.50 -11.55
N THR A 149 0.14 16.61 -12.78
CA THR A 149 0.00 17.92 -13.46
C THR A 149 -1.32 18.62 -13.20
N PHE A 150 -2.33 17.94 -12.65
CA PHE A 150 -3.71 18.42 -12.68
C PHE A 150 -4.31 18.86 -11.35
N SER A 151 -3.60 18.75 -10.22
CA SER A 151 -4.17 19.09 -8.92
C SER A 151 -3.17 19.71 -7.97
N ASP A 152 -3.59 20.79 -7.33
CA ASP A 152 -2.91 21.41 -6.19
C ASP A 152 -3.26 20.73 -4.85
N TYR A 153 -4.23 19.81 -4.85
CA TYR A 153 -4.79 19.16 -3.65
C TYR A 153 -4.28 17.76 -3.40
N GLY A 154 -3.36 17.27 -4.25
CA GLY A 154 -2.81 15.92 -4.18
C GLY A 154 -3.63 14.88 -4.95
N TYR A 155 -3.18 13.65 -4.83
CA TYR A 155 -3.65 12.53 -5.64
C TYR A 155 -3.79 11.28 -4.77
N TYR A 156 -4.74 10.42 -5.12
CA TYR A 156 -4.85 9.06 -4.63
C TYR A 156 -4.70 8.05 -5.78
N VAL A 157 -4.36 6.83 -5.45
CA VAL A 157 -3.91 5.84 -6.43
C VAL A 157 -4.92 4.71 -6.55
N ARG A 158 -5.08 4.21 -7.76
CA ARG A 158 -5.93 3.07 -8.09
C ARG A 158 -5.31 2.20 -9.16
N PHE A 159 -5.84 1.01 -9.32
CA PHE A 159 -5.50 0.20 -10.49
C PHE A 159 -5.93 0.92 -11.78
N ASN A 160 -5.07 0.88 -12.78
CA ASN A 160 -5.41 1.39 -14.10
C ASN A 160 -6.48 0.47 -14.72
N GLU A 161 -7.66 1.03 -15.02
CA GLU A 161 -8.80 0.30 -15.57
C GLU A 161 -8.53 -0.38 -16.91
N ASN A 162 -7.59 0.14 -17.67
CA ASN A 162 -7.18 -0.39 -18.98
C ASN A 162 -6.03 -1.38 -18.89
N ALA A 163 -5.44 -1.58 -17.69
CA ALA A 163 -4.33 -2.50 -17.51
C ALA A 163 -4.76 -3.97 -17.63
N LYS A 164 -3.83 -4.78 -18.09
CA LYS A 164 -3.93 -6.24 -18.09
C LYS A 164 -3.02 -6.88 -17.04
N ASP A 165 -2.16 -6.10 -16.44
CA ASP A 165 -1.05 -6.51 -15.59
C ASP A 165 -1.05 -5.87 -14.20
N GLY A 166 -2.10 -5.07 -13.88
CA GLY A 166 -2.25 -4.44 -12.56
C GLY A 166 -1.36 -3.22 -12.36
N THR A 167 -1.05 -2.48 -13.40
CA THR A 167 -0.39 -1.17 -13.27
C THR A 167 -1.30 -0.14 -12.62
N TRP A 168 -0.69 0.87 -12.01
CA TRP A 168 -1.34 1.91 -11.22
C TRP A 168 -1.41 3.23 -11.96
N LYS A 169 -2.41 4.02 -11.64
CA LYS A 169 -2.52 5.41 -12.06
C LYS A 169 -3.02 6.29 -10.91
N VAL A 170 -2.75 7.56 -11.02
CA VAL A 170 -3.29 8.56 -10.10
C VAL A 170 -4.68 8.98 -10.52
N ASP A 171 -5.45 9.43 -9.52
CA ASP A 171 -6.69 10.15 -9.72
C ASP A 171 -6.69 11.40 -8.86
N THR A 172 -7.41 12.44 -9.29
CA THR A 172 -7.40 13.75 -8.64
C THR A 172 -8.65 13.96 -7.83
N PHE A 173 -8.49 14.64 -6.70
CA PHE A 173 -9.60 15.30 -6.05
C PHE A 173 -9.89 16.62 -6.79
N SER A 174 -10.66 16.56 -7.86
CA SER A 174 -11.15 17.79 -8.51
C SER A 174 -12.41 18.25 -7.81
N GLY A 175 -12.32 19.38 -7.11
CA GLY A 175 -13.36 19.91 -6.25
C GLY A 175 -14.77 19.91 -6.85
N GLY A 176 -15.58 18.95 -6.44
CA GLY A 176 -17.01 18.86 -6.72
C GLY A 176 -17.46 17.72 -7.64
N GLU A 177 -16.59 17.14 -8.45
CA GLU A 177 -16.88 15.91 -9.21
C GLU A 177 -15.84 14.85 -8.84
N THR A 178 -16.17 14.03 -7.84
CA THR A 178 -15.35 12.87 -7.52
C THR A 178 -15.53 11.84 -8.62
N ASN A 179 -14.50 11.57 -9.40
CA ASN A 179 -14.44 10.38 -10.25
C ASN A 179 -14.22 9.10 -9.40
N PHE A 180 -14.48 9.19 -8.10
CA PHE A 180 -14.42 8.08 -7.20
C PHE A 180 -15.55 7.10 -7.54
N ASN A 181 -15.20 5.93 -8.02
CA ASN A 181 -16.18 4.92 -8.45
C ASN A 181 -16.66 4.02 -7.29
N ASN A 182 -16.47 4.45 -6.05
CA ASN A 182 -16.89 3.75 -4.83
C ASN A 182 -16.38 2.30 -4.72
N VAL A 183 -15.28 1.99 -5.41
CA VAL A 183 -14.65 0.67 -5.37
C VAL A 183 -13.25 0.80 -4.77
N PHE A 184 -13.06 0.23 -3.60
CA PHE A 184 -11.80 0.31 -2.86
C PHE A 184 -11.50 -0.99 -2.14
N LEU A 185 -10.24 -1.19 -1.79
CA LEU A 185 -9.76 -2.37 -1.09
C LEU A 185 -9.46 -2.02 0.36
N CYS A 186 -10.14 -2.68 1.28
CA CYS A 186 -9.74 -2.75 2.69
C CYS A 186 -8.81 -3.93 2.92
N GLU A 187 -7.89 -3.76 3.85
CA GLU A 187 -6.94 -4.76 4.31
C GLU A 187 -6.92 -4.83 5.84
N TRP A 188 -6.75 -6.04 6.33
CA TRP A 188 -6.45 -6.34 7.73
C TRP A 188 -5.15 -7.15 7.72
N GLY A 189 -4.09 -6.58 8.30
CA GLY A 189 -2.81 -7.26 8.45
C GLY A 189 -2.86 -8.31 9.55
N ASP A 190 -1.79 -9.08 9.68
CA ASP A 190 -1.55 -9.97 10.80
C ASP A 190 -1.41 -9.13 12.08
N TYR A 191 -2.53 -8.87 12.73
CA TYR A 191 -2.52 -8.68 14.15
C TYR A 191 -2.26 -10.07 14.75
N SER A 192 -1.02 -10.51 14.73
CA SER A 192 -0.63 -11.63 15.55
C SER A 192 -0.90 -11.22 16.99
N VAL A 193 -2.09 -11.54 17.48
CA VAL A 193 -2.36 -11.64 18.90
C VAL A 193 -1.44 -12.75 19.41
N THR A 194 -0.17 -12.38 19.61
CA THR A 194 0.74 -13.19 20.42
C THR A 194 0.27 -13.05 21.86
N GLY A 195 -0.68 -13.86 22.23
CA GLY A 195 -1.21 -13.83 23.59
C GLY A 195 -2.27 -14.87 23.81
N ASN A 196 -1.94 -16.13 23.59
CA ASN A 196 -2.37 -17.25 24.41
C ASN A 196 -1.92 -18.58 23.82
N ASP A 197 -0.62 -18.79 23.76
CA ASP A 197 -0.14 -20.17 23.85
C ASP A 197 -0.16 -20.51 25.33
N GLY A 198 -1.30 -21.13 25.75
CA GLY A 198 -1.46 -21.65 27.04
C GLY A 198 -0.39 -22.70 27.36
N LEU A 199 0.31 -22.48 28.43
CA LEU A 199 0.93 -23.50 29.25
C LEU A 199 0.01 -23.80 30.42
#